data_812b92bbc22c99c3476b7311aff2bbd3
#
_entry.id   812b92bbc22c99c3476b7311aff2bbd3
#
_cell.length_a   1.000
_cell.length_b   1.000
_cell.length_c   1.000
_cell.angle_alpha   90.00
_cell.angle_beta   90.00
_cell.angle_gamma   90.00
#
_symmetry.space_group_name_H-M   'P 1'
#
loop_
_entity.id
_entity.type
_entity.pdbx_description
1 polymer ?
#
loop_
_entity_poly.entity_id
_entity_poly.type
_entity_poly.pdbx_seq_one_letter_code
_entity_poly.pdbx_strand_id
1 'polypeptide(L)'
;MKLSNLKYFVDVAMEGSFTRASEKLFISQPTLSRRIKELETELGVELFIRNRHSLELSSAGQQFLIEVNDILNRVNKLSHIFDNQKTADEAGQLLKMGYLSNFNMNAMYELLESFKQSHPHVQFSLKPDTPMNLAEGLSNGQYDLVFNLSAYFQPNMSIEEVLFIKNHLQIAIPADHRFRKKKKVYFNDLKQEIVILLERKQSPIIVDYVVSQCTKHGFNLKANSYVKDLDEGLAMTSVGEGLAFLYSGMNDGTLEDKYNIKIMDIQEERNDQNIVAAINKQSEITLLQELFSFIKSSLLTK
;
A
#
# COMPACT_ATOMS: atom_id res chain seq x y z
N MET A 1 3.32 -14.65 -29.01
CA MET A 1 3.52 -14.04 -27.67
C MET A 1 3.23 -15.06 -26.59
N LYS A 2 4.14 -15.26 -25.59
CA LYS A 2 3.96 -16.20 -24.47
C LYS A 2 3.62 -15.44 -23.21
N LEU A 3 2.72 -15.99 -22.39
CA LEU A 3 2.32 -15.38 -21.13
C LEU A 3 3.49 -15.13 -20.16
N SER A 4 4.49 -16.05 -20.17
CA SER A 4 5.72 -15.87 -19.39
C SER A 4 6.52 -14.64 -19.81
N ASN A 5 6.53 -14.29 -21.11
CA ASN A 5 7.24 -13.10 -21.59
C ASN A 5 6.54 -11.81 -21.12
N LEU A 6 5.21 -11.83 -21.00
CA LEU A 6 4.44 -10.72 -20.45
C LEU A 6 4.76 -10.52 -18.96
N LYS A 7 4.82 -11.60 -18.16
CA LYS A 7 5.24 -11.54 -16.76
C LYS A 7 6.66 -10.98 -16.61
N TYR A 8 7.60 -11.48 -17.43
CA TYR A 8 8.98 -10.98 -17.44
C TYR A 8 9.06 -9.49 -17.76
N PHE A 9 8.26 -9.04 -18.72
CA PHE A 9 8.18 -7.60 -19.07
C PHE A 9 7.72 -6.76 -17.88
N VAL A 10 6.65 -7.15 -17.19
CA VAL A 10 6.14 -6.45 -16.01
C VAL A 10 7.19 -6.42 -14.90
N ASP A 11 7.83 -7.55 -14.58
CA ASP A 11 8.86 -7.60 -13.53
C ASP A 11 10.06 -6.70 -13.87
N VAL A 12 10.52 -6.66 -15.14
CA VAL A 12 11.59 -5.75 -15.56
C VAL A 12 11.17 -4.29 -15.46
N ALA A 13 9.92 -3.97 -15.83
CA ALA A 13 9.38 -2.62 -15.74
C ALA A 13 9.29 -2.13 -14.27
N MET A 14 8.83 -2.99 -13.37
CA MET A 14 8.70 -2.68 -11.94
C MET A 14 10.07 -2.51 -11.26
N GLU A 15 11.03 -3.38 -11.58
CA GLU A 15 12.37 -3.33 -10.97
C GLU A 15 13.27 -2.22 -11.59
N GLY A 16 12.95 -1.73 -12.80
CA GLY A 16 13.80 -0.77 -13.53
C GLY A 16 15.22 -1.29 -13.76
N SER A 17 15.43 -2.63 -13.73
CA SER A 17 16.73 -3.27 -13.87
C SER A 17 16.60 -4.73 -14.27
N PHE A 18 17.26 -5.12 -15.35
CA PHE A 18 17.32 -6.52 -15.77
C PHE A 18 17.99 -7.43 -14.73
N THR A 19 19.01 -6.92 -14.04
CA THR A 19 19.72 -7.69 -13.00
C THR A 19 18.80 -7.99 -11.81
N ARG A 20 18.17 -6.96 -11.25
CA ARG A 20 17.25 -7.13 -10.11
C ARG A 20 16.04 -8.00 -10.46
N ALA A 21 15.46 -7.78 -11.64
CA ALA A 21 14.35 -8.60 -12.10
C ALA A 21 14.76 -10.07 -12.30
N SER A 22 15.97 -10.34 -12.83
CA SER A 22 16.45 -11.71 -13.00
C SER A 22 16.70 -12.44 -11.67
N GLU A 23 17.20 -11.76 -10.67
CA GLU A 23 17.37 -12.27 -9.30
C GLU A 23 16.01 -12.64 -8.69
N LYS A 24 15.01 -11.73 -8.77
CA LYS A 24 13.64 -11.96 -8.31
C LYS A 24 12.97 -13.14 -8.98
N LEU A 25 13.22 -13.32 -10.27
CA LEU A 25 12.63 -14.39 -11.10
C LEU A 25 13.42 -15.70 -11.04
N PHE A 26 14.56 -15.75 -10.34
CA PHE A 26 15.45 -16.91 -10.27
C PHE A 26 15.89 -17.44 -11.65
N ILE A 27 16.16 -16.53 -12.61
CA ILE A 27 16.69 -16.85 -13.94
C ILE A 27 17.94 -16.03 -14.24
N SER A 28 18.73 -16.45 -15.24
CA SER A 28 19.92 -15.67 -15.63
C SER A 28 19.51 -14.37 -16.36
N GLN A 29 20.23 -13.30 -16.10
CA GLN A 29 20.02 -12.00 -16.76
C GLN A 29 20.08 -12.09 -18.30
N PRO A 30 21.02 -12.85 -18.93
CA PRO A 30 21.00 -13.03 -20.38
C PRO A 30 19.73 -13.70 -20.89
N THR A 31 19.19 -14.67 -20.15
CA THR A 31 17.92 -15.34 -20.49
C THR A 31 16.77 -14.34 -20.46
N LEU A 32 16.66 -13.53 -19.38
CA LEU A 32 15.62 -12.52 -19.26
C LEU A 32 15.71 -11.49 -20.39
N SER A 33 16.92 -10.95 -20.63
CA SER A 33 17.15 -9.97 -21.70
C SER A 33 16.79 -10.51 -23.09
N ARG A 34 17.10 -11.77 -23.36
CA ARG A 34 16.72 -12.43 -24.60
C ARG A 34 15.22 -12.55 -24.76
N ARG A 35 14.48 -12.92 -23.68
CA ARG A 35 13.02 -13.03 -23.69
C ARG A 35 12.32 -11.69 -23.94
N ILE A 36 12.83 -10.62 -23.37
CA ILE A 36 12.33 -9.28 -23.64
C ILE A 36 12.59 -8.87 -25.09
N LYS A 37 13.80 -9.14 -25.61
CA LYS A 37 14.13 -8.85 -27.01
C LYS A 37 13.28 -9.65 -28.00
N GLU A 38 12.98 -10.92 -27.69
CA GLU A 38 12.03 -11.74 -28.47
C GLU A 38 10.66 -11.09 -28.50
N LEU A 39 10.17 -10.55 -27.35
CA LEU A 39 8.90 -9.85 -27.23
C LEU A 39 8.88 -8.54 -28.05
N GLU A 40 9.91 -7.71 -27.92
CA GLU A 40 10.08 -6.47 -28.68
C GLU A 40 10.13 -6.73 -30.21
N THR A 41 10.82 -7.80 -30.62
CA THR A 41 10.89 -8.22 -32.04
C THR A 41 9.53 -8.66 -32.56
N GLU A 42 8.75 -9.41 -31.75
CA GLU A 42 7.41 -9.88 -32.12
C GLU A 42 6.42 -8.70 -32.26
N LEU A 43 6.56 -7.68 -31.40
CA LEU A 43 5.72 -6.48 -31.42
C LEU A 43 6.18 -5.42 -32.43
N GLY A 44 7.42 -5.52 -32.92
CA GLY A 44 8.02 -4.56 -33.84
C GLY A 44 8.33 -3.19 -33.22
N VAL A 45 8.37 -3.10 -31.88
CA VAL A 45 8.64 -1.86 -31.14
C VAL A 45 9.57 -2.15 -29.96
N GLU A 46 10.36 -1.15 -29.57
CA GLU A 46 11.15 -1.20 -28.34
C GLU A 46 10.25 -0.81 -27.15
N LEU A 47 10.24 -1.66 -26.13
CA LEU A 47 9.48 -1.44 -24.89
C LEU A 47 10.33 -0.72 -23.84
N PHE A 48 11.65 -0.84 -23.91
CA PHE A 48 12.59 -0.24 -22.97
C PHE A 48 13.61 0.67 -23.67
N ILE A 49 13.88 1.81 -23.06
CA ILE A 49 14.98 2.72 -23.39
C ILE A 49 16.14 2.39 -22.46
N ARG A 50 17.29 1.99 -23.03
CA ARG A 50 18.50 1.63 -22.28
C ARG A 50 19.46 2.82 -22.30
N ASN A 51 19.53 3.56 -21.21
CA ASN A 51 20.53 4.59 -20.99
C ASN A 51 21.74 4.02 -20.23
N ARG A 52 22.88 4.72 -20.23
CA ARG A 52 24.11 4.24 -19.57
C ARG A 52 23.92 3.93 -18.07
N HIS A 53 22.95 4.55 -17.41
CA HIS A 53 22.74 4.45 -15.95
C HIS A 53 21.28 4.16 -15.56
N SER A 54 20.35 4.06 -16.50
CA SER A 54 18.93 3.82 -16.23
C SER A 54 18.30 2.91 -17.27
N LEU A 55 17.29 2.18 -16.85
CA LEU A 55 16.37 1.44 -17.68
C LEU A 55 14.98 2.05 -17.50
N GLU A 56 14.40 2.55 -18.57
CA GLU A 56 13.12 3.25 -18.55
C GLU A 56 12.18 2.63 -19.58
N LEU A 57 10.88 2.71 -19.35
CA LEU A 57 9.91 2.33 -20.37
C LEU A 57 9.87 3.36 -21.49
N SER A 58 9.82 2.89 -22.73
CA SER A 58 9.45 3.73 -23.87
C SER A 58 7.97 4.15 -23.78
N SER A 59 7.52 5.08 -24.62
CA SER A 59 6.10 5.39 -24.75
C SER A 59 5.25 4.17 -25.13
N ALA A 60 5.77 3.32 -26.03
CA ALA A 60 5.15 2.04 -26.35
C ALA A 60 5.14 1.08 -25.16
N GLY A 61 6.25 1.03 -24.40
CA GLY A 61 6.35 0.21 -23.18
C GLY A 61 5.36 0.64 -22.10
N GLN A 62 5.14 1.94 -21.90
CA GLN A 62 4.15 2.45 -20.95
C GLN A 62 2.72 2.03 -21.32
N GLN A 63 2.37 2.21 -22.59
CA GLN A 63 1.06 1.77 -23.11
C GLN A 63 0.91 0.25 -23.01
N PHE A 64 1.93 -0.50 -23.39
CA PHE A 64 1.93 -1.97 -23.33
C PHE A 64 1.82 -2.49 -21.90
N LEU A 65 2.39 -1.81 -20.90
CA LEU A 65 2.30 -2.19 -19.49
C LEU A 65 0.86 -2.18 -18.98
N ILE A 66 0.07 -1.21 -19.39
CA ILE A 66 -1.36 -1.10 -19.02
C ILE A 66 -2.13 -2.32 -19.55
N GLU A 67 -1.96 -2.61 -20.84
CA GLU A 67 -2.66 -3.72 -21.51
C GLU A 67 -2.22 -5.10 -20.98
N VAL A 68 -0.92 -5.25 -20.72
CA VAL A 68 -0.36 -6.51 -20.20
C VAL A 68 -0.88 -6.79 -18.79
N ASN A 69 -0.98 -5.79 -17.92
CA ASN A 69 -1.54 -5.96 -16.59
C ASN A 69 -3.01 -6.41 -16.67
N ASP A 70 -3.81 -5.85 -17.57
CA ASP A 70 -5.19 -6.30 -17.76
C ASP A 70 -5.26 -7.78 -18.22
N ILE A 71 -4.43 -8.16 -19.19
CA ILE A 71 -4.35 -9.55 -19.65
C ILE A 71 -3.94 -10.50 -18.52
N LEU A 72 -2.91 -10.17 -17.76
CA LEU A 72 -2.44 -11.01 -16.65
C LEU A 72 -3.51 -11.14 -15.56
N ASN A 73 -4.25 -10.07 -15.27
CA ASN A 73 -5.39 -10.08 -14.35
C ASN A 73 -6.50 -11.01 -14.82
N ARG A 74 -6.84 -10.98 -16.11
CA ARG A 74 -7.83 -11.89 -16.71
C ARG A 74 -7.37 -13.34 -16.63
N VAL A 75 -6.10 -13.61 -16.88
CA VAL A 75 -5.53 -14.98 -16.74
C VAL A 75 -5.57 -15.46 -15.30
N ASN A 76 -5.25 -14.61 -14.34
CA ASN A 76 -5.35 -14.95 -12.92
C ASN A 76 -6.81 -15.23 -12.52
N LYS A 77 -7.78 -14.45 -13.01
CA LYS A 77 -9.21 -14.73 -12.81
C LYS A 77 -9.61 -16.11 -13.36
N LEU A 78 -9.08 -16.50 -14.52
CA LEU A 78 -9.34 -17.84 -15.10
C LEU A 78 -8.83 -18.97 -14.21
N SER A 79 -7.68 -18.81 -13.55
CA SER A 79 -7.14 -19.81 -12.61
C SER A 79 -8.05 -20.05 -11.41
N HIS A 80 -8.88 -19.08 -11.05
CA HIS A 80 -9.75 -19.09 -9.87
C HIS A 80 -11.24 -19.28 -10.19
N ILE A 81 -11.62 -19.39 -11.49
CA ILE A 81 -13.02 -19.61 -11.90
C ILE A 81 -13.65 -20.85 -11.23
N PHE A 82 -12.85 -21.90 -11.03
CA PHE A 82 -13.33 -23.16 -10.47
C PHE A 82 -13.09 -23.29 -8.95
N ASP A 83 -12.38 -22.36 -8.34
CA ASP A 83 -12.18 -22.37 -6.88
C ASP A 83 -13.50 -22.12 -6.14
N ASN A 84 -14.40 -21.32 -6.73
CA ASN A 84 -15.74 -21.06 -6.19
C ASN A 84 -16.76 -22.20 -6.47
N GLN A 85 -16.52 -23.06 -7.46
CA GLN A 85 -17.44 -24.17 -7.77
C GLN A 85 -17.25 -25.40 -6.89
N LYS A 86 -16.07 -25.59 -6.28
CA LYS A 86 -15.80 -26.72 -5.38
C LYS A 86 -16.34 -26.54 -3.96
N THR A 87 -16.83 -25.35 -3.62
CA THR A 87 -17.24 -24.98 -2.24
C THR A 87 -18.71 -24.58 -2.12
N ALA A 88 -19.51 -24.71 -3.20
CA ALA A 88 -20.87 -24.16 -3.22
C ALA A 88 -21.91 -24.99 -2.44
N ASP A 89 -21.63 -26.22 -2.06
CA ASP A 89 -22.67 -27.09 -1.45
C ASP A 89 -22.51 -27.42 0.05
N GLU A 90 -21.32 -27.17 0.68
CA GLU A 90 -21.18 -27.43 2.15
C GLU A 90 -20.07 -26.62 2.86
N ALA A 91 -19.20 -25.86 2.18
CA ALA A 91 -18.19 -25.02 2.80
C ALA A 91 -18.50 -23.54 2.56
N GLY A 92 -18.52 -22.72 3.62
CA GLY A 92 -18.86 -21.30 3.56
C GLY A 92 -18.05 -20.53 2.51
N GLN A 93 -18.64 -19.49 1.93
CA GLN A 93 -17.98 -18.64 0.94
C GLN A 93 -16.75 -17.95 1.56
N LEU A 94 -15.57 -18.16 0.95
CA LEU A 94 -14.31 -17.57 1.39
C LEU A 94 -14.07 -16.24 0.68
N LEU A 95 -13.95 -15.15 1.46
CA LEU A 95 -13.51 -13.83 0.97
C LEU A 95 -12.03 -13.60 1.34
N LYS A 96 -11.22 -13.28 0.35
CA LYS A 96 -9.79 -12.99 0.52
C LYS A 96 -9.63 -11.48 0.78
N MET A 97 -9.14 -11.14 1.95
CA MET A 97 -9.04 -9.75 2.38
C MET A 97 -7.60 -9.39 2.73
N GLY A 98 -7.16 -8.25 2.19
CA GLY A 98 -5.89 -7.65 2.56
C GLY A 98 -6.08 -6.47 3.52
N TYR A 99 -5.14 -6.25 4.43
CA TYR A 99 -5.18 -5.10 5.33
C TYR A 99 -3.78 -4.57 5.63
N LEU A 100 -3.71 -3.29 6.05
CA LEU A 100 -2.47 -2.63 6.35
C LEU A 100 -1.75 -3.30 7.53
N SER A 101 -0.53 -3.78 7.30
CA SER A 101 0.40 -4.12 8.39
C SER A 101 0.75 -2.85 9.18
N ASN A 102 1.00 -3.01 10.49
CA ASN A 102 1.39 -1.92 11.40
C ASN A 102 0.31 -0.83 11.65
N PHE A 103 -0.95 -1.07 11.27
CA PHE A 103 -2.09 -0.24 11.64
C PHE A 103 -2.99 -0.96 12.64
N ASN A 104 -3.63 -0.18 13.53
CA ASN A 104 -4.64 -0.72 14.42
C ASN A 104 -5.93 -1.02 13.63
N MET A 105 -6.15 -2.30 13.34
CA MET A 105 -7.28 -2.77 12.55
C MET A 105 -8.40 -3.38 13.40
N ASN A 106 -8.47 -3.08 14.71
CA ASN A 106 -9.51 -3.61 15.61
C ASN A 106 -10.92 -3.34 15.06
N ALA A 107 -11.18 -2.14 14.53
CA ALA A 107 -12.46 -1.79 13.93
C ALA A 107 -12.83 -2.70 12.74
N MET A 108 -11.84 -3.16 11.96
CA MET A 108 -12.05 -4.15 10.90
C MET A 108 -12.49 -5.50 11.47
N TYR A 109 -11.78 -5.98 12.50
CA TYR A 109 -12.14 -7.27 13.11
C TYR A 109 -13.54 -7.24 13.72
N GLU A 110 -13.89 -6.18 14.45
CA GLU A 110 -15.23 -5.99 15.02
C GLU A 110 -16.32 -5.96 13.93
N LEU A 111 -16.07 -5.26 12.83
CA LEU A 111 -16.98 -5.17 11.70
C LEU A 111 -17.20 -6.53 11.03
N LEU A 112 -16.12 -7.29 10.78
CA LEU A 112 -16.20 -8.61 10.18
C LEU A 112 -16.92 -9.61 11.10
N GLU A 113 -16.71 -9.53 12.41
CA GLU A 113 -17.42 -10.36 13.38
C GLU A 113 -18.91 -10.01 13.43
N SER A 114 -19.27 -8.74 13.36
CA SER A 114 -20.68 -8.33 13.25
C SER A 114 -21.32 -8.83 11.96
N PHE A 115 -20.61 -8.81 10.84
CA PHE A 115 -21.13 -9.35 9.57
C PHE A 115 -21.36 -10.85 9.64
N LYS A 116 -20.50 -11.61 10.31
CA LYS A 116 -20.67 -13.06 10.53
C LYS A 116 -21.94 -13.42 11.29
N GLN A 117 -22.45 -12.54 12.16
CA GLN A 117 -23.71 -12.83 12.87
C GLN A 117 -24.90 -13.01 11.93
N SER A 118 -24.93 -12.26 10.82
CA SER A 118 -25.96 -12.41 9.77
C SER A 118 -25.57 -13.38 8.65
N HIS A 119 -24.27 -13.71 8.53
CA HIS A 119 -23.70 -14.59 7.49
C HIS A 119 -22.80 -15.66 8.13
N PRO A 120 -23.35 -16.62 8.90
CA PRO A 120 -22.56 -17.56 9.73
C PRO A 120 -21.65 -18.49 8.92
N HIS A 121 -21.94 -18.69 7.64
CA HIS A 121 -21.15 -19.55 6.76
C HIS A 121 -20.01 -18.80 6.04
N VAL A 122 -19.87 -17.48 6.23
CA VAL A 122 -18.78 -16.72 5.61
C VAL A 122 -17.43 -17.03 6.29
N GLN A 123 -16.42 -17.23 5.47
CA GLN A 123 -15.04 -17.34 5.92
C GLN A 123 -14.21 -16.17 5.36
N PHE A 124 -13.35 -15.61 6.20
CA PHE A 124 -12.42 -14.55 5.80
C PHE A 124 -10.98 -15.07 5.84
N SER A 125 -10.29 -14.97 4.72
CA SER A 125 -8.84 -15.14 4.65
C SER A 125 -8.19 -13.76 4.78
N LEU A 126 -7.67 -13.45 5.97
CA LEU A 126 -7.09 -12.14 6.27
C LEU A 126 -5.57 -12.17 6.12
N LYS A 127 -5.00 -11.26 5.34
CA LYS A 127 -3.56 -11.17 5.11
C LYS A 127 -3.06 -9.74 5.31
N PRO A 128 -2.11 -9.50 6.24
CA PRO A 128 -1.44 -8.21 6.34
C PRO A 128 -0.47 -8.04 5.17
N ASP A 129 -0.42 -6.84 4.60
CA ASP A 129 0.51 -6.52 3.52
C ASP A 129 0.86 -5.03 3.50
N THR A 130 1.81 -4.64 2.64
CA THR A 130 2.16 -3.24 2.43
C THR A 130 1.09 -2.51 1.61
N PRO A 131 0.97 -1.18 1.73
CA PRO A 131 -0.02 -0.43 0.97
C PRO A 131 0.06 -0.63 -0.54
N MET A 132 1.27 -0.74 -1.09
CA MET A 132 1.50 -0.98 -2.51
C MET A 132 0.99 -2.35 -2.94
N ASN A 133 1.36 -3.40 -2.20
CA ASN A 133 0.94 -4.77 -2.49
C ASN A 133 -0.58 -4.94 -2.35
N LEU A 134 -1.22 -4.24 -1.41
CA LEU A 134 -2.67 -4.25 -1.25
C LEU A 134 -3.39 -3.65 -2.46
N ALA A 135 -2.93 -2.49 -2.96
CA ALA A 135 -3.52 -1.87 -4.14
C ALA A 135 -3.32 -2.72 -5.40
N GLU A 136 -2.13 -3.29 -5.60
CA GLU A 136 -1.84 -4.21 -6.69
C GLU A 136 -2.62 -5.50 -6.56
N GLY A 137 -2.67 -6.10 -5.35
CA GLY A 137 -3.39 -7.34 -5.06
C GLY A 137 -4.90 -7.22 -5.26
N LEU A 138 -5.50 -6.06 -4.99
CA LEU A 138 -6.90 -5.79 -5.33
C LEU A 138 -7.10 -5.70 -6.85
N SER A 139 -6.20 -5.04 -7.55
CA SER A 139 -6.28 -4.87 -9.00
C SER A 139 -6.11 -6.20 -9.75
N ASN A 140 -5.23 -7.09 -9.27
CA ASN A 140 -4.95 -8.38 -9.91
C ASN A 140 -5.83 -9.55 -9.41
N GLY A 141 -6.78 -9.29 -8.47
CA GLY A 141 -7.71 -10.30 -7.95
C GLY A 141 -7.11 -11.25 -6.91
N GLN A 142 -5.94 -10.93 -6.35
CA GLN A 142 -5.38 -11.63 -5.19
C GLN A 142 -6.25 -11.41 -3.93
N TYR A 143 -6.80 -10.21 -3.79
CA TYR A 143 -7.76 -9.83 -2.75
C TYR A 143 -9.10 -9.45 -3.37
N ASP A 144 -10.18 -9.83 -2.69
CA ASP A 144 -11.55 -9.42 -3.03
C ASP A 144 -11.86 -8.04 -2.45
N LEU A 145 -11.37 -7.78 -1.22
CA LEU A 145 -11.49 -6.51 -0.51
C LEU A 145 -10.16 -6.18 0.17
N VAL A 146 -9.81 -4.90 0.20
CA VAL A 146 -8.65 -4.44 0.98
C VAL A 146 -8.99 -3.23 1.86
N PHE A 147 -8.35 -3.18 3.03
CA PHE A 147 -8.28 -1.99 3.86
C PHE A 147 -6.93 -1.32 3.64
N ASN A 148 -6.92 -0.17 2.96
CA ASN A 148 -5.70 0.49 2.52
C ASN A 148 -5.80 2.02 2.61
N LEU A 149 -4.67 2.71 2.47
CA LEU A 149 -4.66 4.17 2.34
C LEU A 149 -5.24 4.58 0.98
N SER A 150 -6.17 5.54 0.98
CA SER A 150 -6.82 6.05 -0.24
C SER A 150 -5.82 6.55 -1.28
N ALA A 151 -4.72 7.15 -0.85
CA ALA A 151 -3.66 7.69 -1.71
C ALA A 151 -2.99 6.65 -2.63
N TYR A 152 -3.18 5.35 -2.38
CA TYR A 152 -2.65 4.27 -3.24
C TYR A 152 -3.59 3.87 -4.37
N PHE A 153 -4.81 4.41 -4.43
CA PHE A 153 -5.75 4.15 -5.50
C PHE A 153 -5.78 5.32 -6.48
N GLN A 154 -5.44 5.04 -7.74
CA GLN A 154 -5.47 6.05 -8.79
C GLN A 154 -6.89 6.22 -9.35
N PRO A 155 -7.29 7.42 -9.80
CA PRO A 155 -8.64 7.69 -10.30
C PRO A 155 -9.06 6.84 -11.52
N ASN A 156 -8.09 6.30 -12.27
CA ASN A 156 -8.32 5.45 -13.44
C ASN A 156 -8.50 3.96 -13.10
N MET A 157 -8.35 3.57 -11.84
CA MET A 157 -8.60 2.19 -11.41
C MET A 157 -10.10 1.92 -11.31
N SER A 158 -10.54 0.73 -11.75
CA SER A 158 -11.92 0.24 -11.55
C SER A 158 -12.17 -0.16 -10.10
N ILE A 159 -11.91 0.75 -9.16
CA ILE A 159 -12.01 0.52 -7.72
C ILE A 159 -13.13 1.39 -7.15
N GLU A 160 -13.92 0.80 -6.27
CA GLU A 160 -14.87 1.50 -5.42
C GLU A 160 -14.35 1.50 -4.00
N GLU A 161 -14.28 2.67 -3.38
CA GLU A 161 -13.79 2.83 -2.02
C GLU A 161 -14.80 3.53 -1.12
N VAL A 162 -14.73 3.22 0.15
CA VAL A 162 -15.48 3.90 1.21
C VAL A 162 -14.54 4.25 2.36
N LEU A 163 -14.65 5.47 2.88
CA LEU A 163 -13.89 5.89 4.05
C LEU A 163 -14.14 4.93 5.22
N PHE A 164 -13.10 4.28 5.73
CA PHE A 164 -13.22 3.34 6.84
C PHE A 164 -12.74 3.95 8.17
N ILE A 165 -11.53 4.51 8.19
CA ILE A 165 -10.96 5.19 9.36
C ILE A 165 -10.36 6.52 8.92
N LYS A 166 -10.72 7.61 9.61
CA LYS A 166 -10.02 8.89 9.48
C LYS A 166 -8.61 8.73 10.03
N ASN A 167 -7.64 9.07 9.23
CA ASN A 167 -6.24 8.91 9.55
C ASN A 167 -5.47 10.19 9.21
N HIS A 168 -4.54 10.59 10.05
CA HIS A 168 -3.75 11.80 9.90
C HIS A 168 -2.32 11.58 10.38
N LEU A 169 -1.43 12.47 9.97
CA LEU A 169 -0.03 12.40 10.34
C LEU A 169 0.17 12.87 11.78
N GLN A 170 0.97 12.12 12.51
CA GLN A 170 1.45 12.42 13.86
C GLN A 170 2.98 12.45 13.88
N ILE A 171 3.53 13.02 14.93
CA ILE A 171 4.97 13.03 15.19
C ILE A 171 5.25 12.55 16.59
N ALA A 172 6.17 11.58 16.70
CA ALA A 172 6.73 11.13 17.96
C ALA A 172 7.93 12.01 18.33
N ILE A 173 7.97 12.45 19.57
CA ILE A 173 9.01 13.31 20.12
C ILE A 173 9.55 12.70 21.42
N PRO A 174 10.82 12.94 21.81
CA PRO A 174 11.32 12.59 23.13
C PRO A 174 10.45 13.17 24.25
N ALA A 175 10.37 12.49 25.40
CA ALA A 175 9.51 12.89 26.51
C ALA A 175 9.80 14.29 27.06
N ASP A 176 11.03 14.77 26.96
CA ASP A 176 11.49 16.09 27.40
C ASP A 176 11.58 17.15 26.28
N HIS A 177 11.15 16.80 25.06
CA HIS A 177 11.26 17.68 23.90
C HIS A 177 10.44 18.96 24.07
N ARG A 178 10.95 20.09 23.53
CA ARG A 178 10.32 21.43 23.61
C ARG A 178 8.86 21.49 23.11
N PHE A 179 8.49 20.62 22.17
CA PHE A 179 7.12 20.57 21.64
C PHE A 179 6.10 20.00 22.62
N ARG A 180 6.52 19.29 23.68
CA ARG A 180 5.60 18.78 24.70
C ARG A 180 4.67 19.85 25.30
N LYS A 181 5.11 21.10 25.32
CA LYS A 181 4.35 22.23 25.84
C LYS A 181 3.36 22.81 24.81
N LYS A 182 3.45 22.39 23.54
CA LYS A 182 2.55 22.84 22.48
C LYS A 182 1.26 22.02 22.48
N LYS A 183 0.15 22.66 22.11
CA LYS A 183 -1.11 21.95 21.87
C LYS A 183 -1.16 21.26 20.52
N LYS A 184 -0.46 21.80 19.52
CA LYS A 184 -0.39 21.32 18.13
C LYS A 184 0.99 21.60 17.56
N VAL A 185 1.42 20.74 16.65
CA VAL A 185 2.65 20.91 15.88
C VAL A 185 2.27 21.22 14.43
N TYR A 186 2.99 22.13 13.82
CA TYR A 186 2.84 22.50 12.41
C TYR A 186 4.11 22.12 11.65
N PHE A 187 4.04 21.90 10.34
CA PHE A 187 5.20 21.59 9.53
C PHE A 187 6.31 22.65 9.68
N ASN A 188 5.96 23.94 9.78
CA ASN A 188 6.92 25.01 10.01
C ASN A 188 7.74 24.88 11.29
N ASP A 189 7.21 24.20 12.31
CA ASP A 189 7.94 23.96 13.55
C ASP A 189 9.09 22.98 13.37
N LEU A 190 8.98 22.10 12.35
CA LEU A 190 9.93 21.04 12.06
C LEU A 190 11.18 21.52 11.29
N LYS A 191 11.21 22.78 10.90
CA LYS A 191 12.26 23.36 10.03
C LYS A 191 13.70 23.18 10.56
N GLN A 192 13.86 23.13 11.87
CA GLN A 192 15.18 22.99 12.51
C GLN A 192 15.35 21.63 13.19
N GLU A 193 14.34 20.78 13.12
CA GLU A 193 14.36 19.47 13.76
C GLU A 193 15.09 18.43 12.88
N ILE A 194 15.69 17.47 13.58
CA ILE A 194 16.22 16.26 12.97
C ILE A 194 15.09 15.23 12.98
N VAL A 195 14.90 14.54 11.87
CA VAL A 195 13.86 13.54 11.75
C VAL A 195 14.41 12.17 11.38
N ILE A 196 13.67 11.15 11.76
CA ILE A 196 13.87 9.75 11.43
C ILE A 196 12.77 9.38 10.42
N LEU A 197 13.14 8.89 9.26
CA LEU A 197 12.20 8.50 8.20
C LEU A 197 12.20 6.99 8.00
N LEU A 198 11.06 6.46 7.58
CA LEU A 198 11.02 5.11 7.04
C LEU A 198 11.83 5.03 5.74
N GLU A 199 12.42 3.87 5.45
CA GLU A 199 13.05 3.63 4.15
C GLU A 199 12.01 3.82 3.03
N ARG A 200 12.31 4.67 2.04
CA ARG A 200 11.41 4.94 0.91
C ARG A 200 10.97 3.67 0.16
N LYS A 201 11.82 2.66 0.12
CA LYS A 201 11.51 1.36 -0.50
C LYS A 201 10.34 0.66 0.21
N GLN A 202 10.20 0.84 1.52
CA GLN A 202 9.14 0.23 2.33
C GLN A 202 7.83 1.04 2.27
N SER A 203 7.94 2.37 2.22
CA SER A 203 6.79 3.28 2.33
C SER A 203 6.97 4.52 1.45
N PRO A 204 6.99 4.38 0.11
CA PRO A 204 7.32 5.49 -0.78
C PRO A 204 6.34 6.67 -0.64
N ILE A 205 5.03 6.42 -0.60
CA ILE A 205 4.02 7.49 -0.57
C ILE A 205 4.09 8.28 0.74
N ILE A 206 4.28 7.62 1.89
CA ILE A 206 4.39 8.29 3.20
C ILE A 206 5.61 9.21 3.22
N VAL A 207 6.76 8.70 2.78
CA VAL A 207 8.01 9.46 2.76
C VAL A 207 7.89 10.64 1.80
N ASP A 208 7.38 10.41 0.59
CA ASP A 208 7.17 11.45 -0.41
C ASP A 208 6.15 12.50 0.05
N TYR A 209 5.09 12.08 0.75
CA TYR A 209 4.11 13.00 1.35
C TYR A 209 4.78 13.93 2.36
N VAL A 210 5.49 13.40 3.34
CA VAL A 210 6.19 14.20 4.36
C VAL A 210 7.20 15.16 3.72
N VAL A 211 8.02 14.67 2.79
CA VAL A 211 9.01 15.49 2.07
C VAL A 211 8.32 16.61 1.28
N SER A 212 7.23 16.30 0.57
CA SER A 212 6.48 17.29 -0.21
C SER A 212 5.84 18.36 0.67
N GLN A 213 5.29 17.99 1.84
CA GLN A 213 4.74 18.95 2.79
C GLN A 213 5.82 19.90 3.33
N CYS A 214 7.00 19.39 3.70
CA CYS A 214 8.11 20.24 4.12
C CYS A 214 8.55 21.21 3.02
N THR A 215 8.64 20.74 1.78
CA THR A 215 8.98 21.58 0.61
C THR A 215 7.93 22.67 0.36
N LYS A 216 6.63 22.35 0.47
CA LYS A 216 5.54 23.34 0.38
C LYS A 216 5.65 24.43 1.45
N HIS A 217 6.17 24.09 2.63
CA HIS A 217 6.43 25.05 3.72
C HIS A 217 7.81 25.74 3.62
N GLY A 218 8.50 25.59 2.49
CA GLY A 218 9.72 26.32 2.17
C GLY A 218 10.97 25.82 2.85
N PHE A 219 11.05 24.54 3.23
CA PHE A 219 12.26 23.93 3.77
C PHE A 219 12.45 22.47 3.35
N ASN A 220 13.71 22.04 3.36
CA ASN A 220 14.07 20.65 3.15
C ASN A 220 14.19 19.94 4.51
N LEU A 221 13.63 18.75 4.57
CA LEU A 221 13.69 17.90 5.75
C LEU A 221 15.14 17.48 6.04
N LYS A 222 15.55 17.55 7.31
CA LYS A 222 16.86 17.07 7.77
C LYS A 222 16.68 15.65 8.33
N ALA A 223 16.80 14.64 7.48
CA ALA A 223 16.76 13.25 7.91
C ALA A 223 18.16 12.83 8.39
N ASN A 224 18.25 12.34 9.63
CA ASN A 224 19.49 11.79 10.19
C ASN A 224 19.58 10.28 9.95
N SER A 225 18.45 9.60 9.90
CA SER A 225 18.38 8.14 9.79
C SER A 225 17.18 7.71 8.96
N TYR A 226 17.37 6.56 8.31
CA TYR A 226 16.31 5.84 7.62
C TYR A 226 16.15 4.47 8.27
N VAL A 227 14.95 4.14 8.71
CA VAL A 227 14.62 2.92 9.46
C VAL A 227 13.68 2.03 8.67
N LYS A 228 13.73 0.73 8.96
CA LYS A 228 12.92 -0.26 8.24
C LYS A 228 11.47 -0.31 8.71
N ASP A 229 11.25 -0.04 9.99
CA ASP A 229 9.92 -0.08 10.59
C ASP A 229 9.71 1.02 11.63
N LEU A 230 8.47 1.15 12.09
CA LEU A 230 8.08 2.17 13.05
C LEU A 230 8.73 1.94 14.42
N ASP A 231 8.84 0.68 14.87
CA ASP A 231 9.36 0.34 16.19
C ASP A 231 10.81 0.81 16.34
N GLU A 232 11.64 0.62 15.32
CA GLU A 232 13.03 1.13 15.27
C GLU A 232 13.03 2.67 15.33
N GLY A 233 12.17 3.33 14.57
CA GLY A 233 12.06 4.80 14.57
C GLY A 233 11.65 5.38 15.93
N LEU A 234 10.68 4.76 16.60
CA LEU A 234 10.23 5.18 17.93
C LEU A 234 11.28 4.92 19.01
N ALA A 235 12.01 3.80 18.91
CA ALA A 235 13.13 3.52 19.83
C ALA A 235 14.26 4.56 19.69
N MET A 236 14.62 4.95 18.46
CA MET A 236 15.59 6.02 18.23
C MET A 236 15.09 7.38 18.74
N THR A 237 13.78 7.67 18.57
CA THR A 237 13.17 8.90 19.13
C THR A 237 13.27 8.93 20.64
N SER A 238 13.08 7.81 21.34
CA SER A 238 13.14 7.73 22.79
C SER A 238 14.50 8.13 23.39
N VAL A 239 15.57 7.92 22.63
CA VAL A 239 16.95 8.30 23.04
C VAL A 239 17.41 9.64 22.47
N GLY A 240 16.51 10.38 21.78
CA GLY A 240 16.77 11.74 21.31
C GLY A 240 17.49 11.86 19.98
N GLU A 241 17.59 10.77 19.19
CA GLU A 241 18.27 10.76 17.88
C GLU A 241 17.51 11.57 16.81
N GLY A 242 16.20 11.85 17.03
CA GLY A 242 15.36 12.63 16.14
C GLY A 242 13.89 12.45 16.43
N LEU A 243 13.04 13.03 15.58
CA LEU A 243 11.60 12.94 15.64
C LEU A 243 11.11 11.95 14.58
N ALA A 244 10.21 11.02 14.93
CA ALA A 244 9.69 10.03 13.99
C ALA A 244 8.24 10.35 13.58
N PHE A 245 7.94 10.21 12.27
CA PHE A 245 6.57 10.34 11.78
C PHE A 245 5.84 9.00 11.88
N LEU A 246 4.57 9.08 12.24
CA LEU A 246 3.64 7.95 12.21
C LEU A 246 2.24 8.44 11.81
N TYR A 247 1.36 7.51 11.49
CA TYR A 247 -0.05 7.82 11.31
C TYR A 247 -0.86 7.52 12.57
N SER A 248 -1.93 8.28 12.78
CA SER A 248 -2.84 8.05 13.91
C SER A 248 -3.41 6.63 13.93
N GLY A 249 -3.61 6.00 12.77
CA GLY A 249 -4.03 4.61 12.67
C GLY A 249 -2.96 3.57 13.06
N MET A 250 -1.70 3.97 13.22
CA MET A 250 -0.61 3.12 13.75
C MET A 250 -0.51 3.21 15.28
N ASN A 251 -1.12 4.23 15.88
CA ASN A 251 -1.08 4.46 17.31
C ASN A 251 -2.23 3.71 17.99
N ASP A 252 -1.89 2.70 18.75
CA ASP A 252 -2.85 1.90 19.55
C ASP A 252 -3.09 2.44 20.96
N GLY A 253 -2.49 3.61 21.26
CA GLY A 253 -2.55 4.24 22.58
C GLY A 253 -1.51 3.73 23.58
N THR A 254 -0.70 2.74 23.25
CA THR A 254 0.33 2.16 24.13
C THR A 254 1.74 2.65 23.82
N LEU A 255 1.95 3.23 22.62
CA LEU A 255 3.28 3.59 22.11
C LEU A 255 4.00 4.63 22.98
N GLU A 256 3.30 5.60 23.56
CA GLU A 256 3.88 6.62 24.42
C GLU A 256 4.54 6.00 25.64
N ASP A 257 3.86 5.07 26.30
CA ASP A 257 4.37 4.38 27.49
C ASP A 257 5.45 3.37 27.12
N LYS A 258 5.24 2.59 26.03
CA LYS A 258 6.20 1.56 25.57
C LYS A 258 7.57 2.13 25.26
N TYR A 259 7.63 3.32 24.64
CA TYR A 259 8.89 3.93 24.19
C TYR A 259 9.31 5.13 25.04
N ASN A 260 8.55 5.53 26.06
CA ASN A 260 8.78 6.75 26.84
C ASN A 260 8.93 8.00 25.94
N ILE A 261 7.98 8.20 25.06
CA ILE A 261 7.90 9.30 24.09
C ILE A 261 6.60 10.07 24.25
N LYS A 262 6.44 11.16 23.52
CA LYS A 262 5.16 11.83 23.35
C LYS A 262 4.77 11.83 21.87
N ILE A 263 3.50 11.52 21.57
CA ILE A 263 2.95 11.57 20.23
C ILE A 263 2.04 12.78 20.10
N MET A 264 2.22 13.56 19.03
CA MET A 264 1.49 14.80 18.81
C MET A 264 0.92 14.85 17.39
N ASP A 265 -0.27 15.40 17.25
CA ASP A 265 -0.88 15.62 15.94
C ASP A 265 -0.12 16.72 15.17
N ILE A 266 0.14 16.48 13.90
CA ILE A 266 0.55 17.51 12.98
C ILE A 266 -0.69 18.14 12.37
N GLN A 267 -0.81 19.45 12.48
CA GLN A 267 -1.91 20.18 11.88
C GLN A 267 -1.67 20.31 10.38
N GLU A 268 -2.52 19.68 9.59
CA GLU A 268 -2.51 19.69 8.13
C GLU A 268 -3.72 20.45 7.58
N GLU A 269 -3.56 21.10 6.43
CA GLU A 269 -4.66 21.81 5.75
C GLU A 269 -5.58 20.84 5.01
N ARG A 270 -5.03 19.74 4.49
CA ARG A 270 -5.75 18.66 3.78
C ARG A 270 -5.20 17.32 4.22
N ASN A 271 -6.08 16.40 4.48
CA ASN A 271 -5.74 15.01 4.82
C ASN A 271 -6.33 14.07 3.77
N ASP A 272 -5.46 13.47 2.96
CA ASP A 272 -5.75 12.46 1.94
C ASP A 272 -5.23 11.06 2.33
N GLN A 273 -4.81 10.91 3.60
CA GLN A 273 -4.18 9.68 4.10
C GLN A 273 -5.17 8.78 4.85
N ASN A 274 -6.45 8.91 4.57
CA ASN A 274 -7.49 8.11 5.20
C ASN A 274 -7.37 6.63 4.82
N ILE A 275 -7.76 5.75 5.74
CA ILE A 275 -7.91 4.32 5.47
C ILE A 275 -9.30 4.10 4.89
N VAL A 276 -9.35 3.44 3.76
CA VAL A 276 -10.56 3.08 3.04
C VAL A 276 -10.71 1.56 2.95
N ALA A 277 -11.95 1.08 2.93
CA ALA A 277 -12.27 -0.24 2.43
C ALA A 277 -12.51 -0.13 0.94
N ALA A 278 -11.86 -0.98 0.15
CA ALA A 278 -11.90 -0.89 -1.31
C ALA A 278 -12.14 -2.26 -1.95
N ILE A 279 -12.96 -2.27 -3.02
CA ILE A 279 -13.27 -3.44 -3.84
C ILE A 279 -13.11 -3.11 -5.32
N ASN A 280 -12.97 -4.13 -6.15
CA ASN A 280 -13.08 -3.95 -7.60
C ASN A 280 -14.55 -3.76 -7.99
N LYS A 281 -14.88 -2.65 -8.67
CA LYS A 281 -16.24 -2.33 -9.16
C LYS A 281 -16.85 -3.42 -10.05
N GLN A 282 -16.00 -4.17 -10.74
CA GLN A 282 -16.41 -5.23 -11.66
C GLN A 282 -16.59 -6.59 -10.98
N SER A 283 -16.48 -6.65 -9.65
CA SER A 283 -16.68 -7.91 -8.94
C SER A 283 -18.15 -8.30 -8.92
N GLU A 284 -18.44 -9.52 -9.39
CA GLU A 284 -19.78 -10.11 -9.42
C GLU A 284 -20.09 -10.99 -8.18
N ILE A 285 -19.19 -10.99 -7.18
CA ILE A 285 -19.35 -11.78 -5.96
C ILE A 285 -20.45 -11.12 -5.10
N THR A 286 -21.63 -11.71 -5.04
CA THR A 286 -22.80 -11.18 -4.31
C THR A 286 -22.48 -10.93 -2.84
N LEU A 287 -21.85 -11.90 -2.16
CA LEU A 287 -21.45 -11.78 -0.74
C LEU A 287 -20.48 -10.61 -0.50
N LEU A 288 -19.57 -10.33 -1.46
CA LEU A 288 -18.67 -9.19 -1.37
C LEU A 288 -19.43 -7.87 -1.45
N GLN A 289 -20.44 -7.77 -2.33
CA GLN A 289 -21.29 -6.59 -2.46
C GLN A 289 -22.14 -6.36 -1.19
N GLU A 290 -22.63 -7.44 -0.58
CA GLU A 290 -23.36 -7.39 0.68
C GLU A 290 -22.44 -6.90 1.82
N LEU A 291 -21.22 -7.45 1.93
CA LEU A 291 -20.23 -7.01 2.90
C LEU A 291 -19.86 -5.53 2.69
N PHE A 292 -19.63 -5.12 1.45
CA PHE A 292 -19.25 -3.73 1.15
C PHE A 292 -20.39 -2.75 1.47
N SER A 293 -21.63 -3.15 1.21
CA SER A 293 -22.84 -2.39 1.59
C SER A 293 -23.00 -2.31 3.10
N PHE A 294 -22.71 -3.42 3.82
CA PHE A 294 -22.71 -3.44 5.28
C PHE A 294 -21.65 -2.49 5.85
N ILE A 295 -20.42 -2.47 5.28
CA ILE A 295 -19.38 -1.50 5.66
C ILE A 295 -19.89 -0.08 5.49
N LYS A 296 -20.50 0.26 4.34
CA LYS A 296 -21.06 1.60 4.09
C LYS A 296 -22.12 2.01 5.13
N SER A 297 -23.04 1.10 5.45
CA SER A 297 -24.11 1.39 6.41
C SER A 297 -23.60 1.55 7.83
N SER A 298 -22.65 0.73 8.25
CA SER A 298 -22.04 0.78 9.60
C SER A 298 -21.28 2.07 9.88
N LEU A 299 -20.81 2.75 8.82
CA LEU A 299 -20.06 4.02 8.93
C LEU A 299 -21.00 5.25 8.99
N LEU A 300 -22.21 5.13 8.48
CA LEU A 300 -23.22 6.20 8.53
C LEU A 300 -23.86 6.35 9.92
N THR A 301 -23.69 5.37 10.80
CA THR A 301 -24.26 5.31 12.16
C THR A 301 -23.28 5.74 13.25
N LYS A 302 -22.05 6.08 12.91
CA LYS A 302 -21.02 6.65 13.81
C LYS A 302 -20.69 8.10 13.41
#